data_a475cdb95691dee18b9730ec3c47305b
#
_entry.id   a475cdb95691dee18b9730ec3c47305b
#
_cell.length_a   1.000
_cell.length_b   1.000
_cell.length_c   1.000
_cell.angle_alpha   90.00
_cell.angle_beta   90.00
_cell.angle_gamma   90.00
#
_symmetry.space_group_name_H-M   'P 1'
#
loop_
_entity.id
_entity.type
_entity.pdbx_description
1 polymer ?
#
loop_
_entity_poly.entity_id
_entity_poly.type
_entity_poly.pdbx_seq_one_letter_code
_entity_poly.pdbx_strand_id
1 'polypeptide(L)'
;MPKIRIRTSDKLFSQWIRIRDGRCLRCGSSVKFNNSGLPISHNASHFQGRGKENTRFNPDNVCTLCYGCHSYFTAHPAEHTLWQVERLGQKKVDEIVFWSNQYKKRDDKLEAMLWKQELTKLQDKRKV
;
A
#
# COMPACT_ATOMS: atom_id res chain seq x y z
N MET A 1 -16.61 -13.74 10.40
CA MET A 1 -15.63 -13.43 9.35
C MET A 1 -14.24 -13.75 9.84
N PRO A 2 -13.47 -14.56 9.11
CA PRO A 2 -12.08 -14.77 9.49
C PRO A 2 -11.29 -13.48 9.30
N LYS A 3 -10.42 -13.19 10.25
CA LYS A 3 -9.51 -12.06 10.14
C LYS A 3 -8.48 -12.34 9.06
N ILE A 4 -8.21 -11.34 8.22
CA ILE A 4 -7.13 -11.43 7.24
C ILE A 4 -5.81 -11.36 7.99
N ARG A 5 -5.00 -12.40 7.84
CA ARG A 5 -3.71 -12.48 8.52
C ARG A 5 -2.69 -11.53 7.89
N ILE A 6 -1.97 -10.78 8.73
CA ILE A 6 -0.84 -9.95 8.28
C ILE A 6 0.38 -10.86 8.14
N ARG A 7 0.95 -10.89 6.93
CA ARG A 7 2.11 -11.70 6.58
C ARG A 7 3.39 -10.89 6.66
N THR A 8 4.54 -11.55 6.72
CA THR A 8 5.84 -10.89 6.64
C THR A 8 5.95 -10.05 5.36
N SER A 9 5.47 -10.60 4.24
CA SER A 9 5.42 -9.87 2.95
C SER A 9 4.60 -8.59 3.03
N ASP A 10 3.48 -8.59 3.76
CA ASP A 10 2.66 -7.39 3.97
C ASP A 10 3.44 -6.29 4.69
N LYS A 11 4.20 -6.66 5.72
CA LYS A 11 4.99 -5.69 6.49
C LYS A 11 6.06 -5.05 5.63
N LEU A 12 6.77 -5.85 4.86
CA LEU A 12 7.82 -5.37 3.96
C LEU A 12 7.26 -4.48 2.85
N PHE A 13 6.15 -4.91 2.26
CA PHE A 13 5.46 -4.14 1.24
C PHE A 13 4.95 -2.80 1.79
N SER A 14 4.35 -2.82 2.99
CA SER A 14 3.88 -1.61 3.67
C SER A 14 5.03 -0.62 3.89
N GLN A 15 6.19 -1.10 4.34
CA GLN A 15 7.36 -0.25 4.54
C GLN A 15 7.82 0.35 3.21
N TRP A 16 7.85 -0.45 2.15
CA TRP A 16 8.22 0.02 0.81
C TRP A 16 7.29 1.14 0.32
N ILE A 17 5.97 0.95 0.46
CA ILE A 17 4.96 1.94 0.05
C ILE A 17 5.18 3.26 0.80
N ARG A 18 5.37 3.20 2.13
CA ARG A 18 5.50 4.40 2.96
C ARG A 18 6.81 5.15 2.71
N ILE A 19 7.88 4.44 2.34
CA ILE A 19 9.12 5.07 1.90
C ILE A 19 8.95 5.70 0.53
N ARG A 20 8.33 4.97 -0.42
CA ARG A 20 8.06 5.47 -1.77
C ARG A 20 7.33 6.80 -1.73
N ASP A 21 6.25 6.86 -0.94
CA ASP A 21 5.39 8.04 -0.89
C ASP A 21 5.95 9.14 0.03
N GLY A 22 6.51 8.77 1.18
CA GLY A 22 7.11 9.69 2.14
C GLY A 22 6.14 10.62 2.86
N ARG A 23 4.87 10.58 2.50
CA ARG A 23 3.82 11.43 3.05
C ARG A 23 2.46 10.83 2.81
N CYS A 24 1.46 11.31 3.55
CA CYS A 24 0.06 11.02 3.23
C CYS A 24 -0.28 11.64 1.89
N LEU A 25 -0.75 10.85 0.95
CA LEU A 25 -1.06 11.35 -0.40
C LEU A 25 -2.32 12.20 -0.44
N ARG A 26 -3.13 12.19 0.62
CA ARG A 26 -4.34 13.01 0.70
C ARG A 26 -4.11 14.35 1.39
N CYS A 27 -3.52 14.36 2.58
CA CYS A 27 -3.35 15.59 3.37
C CYS A 27 -1.91 16.13 3.38
N GLY A 28 -0.95 15.36 2.90
CA GLY A 28 0.45 15.80 2.80
C GLY A 28 1.29 15.67 4.06
N SER A 29 0.73 15.13 5.17
CA SER A 29 1.51 14.98 6.40
C SER A 29 2.68 14.02 6.19
N SER A 30 3.86 14.37 6.72
CA SER A 30 5.10 13.61 6.49
C SER A 30 5.14 12.32 7.28
N VAL A 31 5.59 11.25 6.65
CA VAL A 31 5.88 9.97 7.31
C VAL A 31 7.10 10.16 8.21
N LYS A 32 7.03 9.62 9.41
CA LYS A 32 8.15 9.61 10.36
C LYS A 32 8.97 8.34 10.20
N PHE A 33 10.28 8.46 10.37
CA PHE A 33 11.23 7.36 10.21
C PHE A 33 12.04 7.16 11.48
N ASN A 34 12.43 5.90 11.75
CA ASN A 34 13.34 5.60 12.85
C ASN A 34 14.81 5.80 12.40
N ASN A 35 15.74 5.57 13.32
CA ASN A 35 17.18 5.74 13.06
C ASN A 35 17.72 4.81 11.96
N SER A 36 17.04 3.69 11.72
CA SER A 36 17.39 2.73 10.67
C SER A 36 16.80 3.10 9.30
N GLY A 37 16.05 4.22 9.22
CA GLY A 37 15.42 4.64 7.97
C GLY A 37 14.14 3.90 7.62
N LEU A 38 13.53 3.22 8.60
CA LEU A 38 12.25 2.54 8.39
C LEU A 38 11.09 3.42 8.84
N PRO A 39 9.97 3.39 8.11
CA PRO A 39 8.79 4.21 8.46
C PRO A 39 8.14 3.69 9.74
N ILE A 40 7.75 4.61 10.62
CA ILE A 40 7.11 4.30 11.90
C ILE A 40 5.74 4.95 12.06
N SER A 41 5.28 5.68 11.06
CA SER A 41 3.95 6.31 11.08
C SER A 41 3.22 6.02 9.78
N HIS A 42 1.93 6.38 9.74
CA HIS A 42 1.06 6.24 8.57
C HIS A 42 0.73 4.77 8.27
N ASN A 43 -0.13 4.57 7.28
CA ASN A 43 -0.59 3.25 6.85
C ASN A 43 -0.40 3.08 5.34
N ALA A 44 -0.08 1.86 4.91
CA ALA A 44 -0.19 1.47 3.51
C ALA A 44 -1.65 1.07 3.29
N SER A 45 -2.41 1.96 2.66
CA SER A 45 -3.85 1.79 2.47
C SER A 45 -4.14 1.11 1.14
N HIS A 46 -4.84 -0.03 1.21
CA HIS A 46 -5.26 -0.78 0.02
C HIS A 46 -6.58 -0.24 -0.49
N PHE A 47 -6.64 0.12 -1.77
CA PHE A 47 -7.90 0.50 -2.42
C PHE A 47 -8.80 -0.74 -2.54
N GLN A 48 -8.30 -1.83 -3.13
CA GLN A 48 -8.94 -3.14 -3.04
C GLN A 48 -8.26 -3.89 -1.91
N GLY A 49 -9.04 -4.38 -0.95
CA GLY A 49 -8.53 -4.89 0.32
C GLY A 49 -7.58 -6.09 0.21
N ARG A 50 -6.88 -6.38 1.31
CA ARG A 50 -5.91 -7.48 1.39
C ARG A 50 -6.47 -8.85 1.06
N GLY A 51 -7.79 -9.05 1.20
CA GLY A 51 -8.44 -10.30 0.81
C GLY A 51 -8.41 -10.57 -0.68
N LYS A 52 -8.15 -9.56 -1.50
CA LYS A 52 -8.00 -9.66 -2.95
C LYS A 52 -6.54 -9.95 -3.27
N GLU A 53 -6.18 -11.22 -3.28
CA GLU A 53 -4.81 -11.69 -3.36
C GLU A 53 -4.05 -11.18 -4.58
N ASN A 54 -4.71 -11.07 -5.73
CA ASN A 54 -4.06 -10.64 -6.96
C ASN A 54 -3.59 -9.18 -6.92
N THR A 55 -4.26 -8.32 -6.17
CA THR A 55 -3.89 -6.90 -6.04
C THR A 55 -3.26 -6.54 -4.71
N ARG A 56 -3.12 -7.53 -3.82
CA ARG A 56 -2.59 -7.34 -2.46
C ARG A 56 -1.22 -6.67 -2.45
N PHE A 57 -0.36 -7.00 -3.41
CA PHE A 57 1.00 -6.47 -3.53
C PHE A 57 1.18 -5.63 -4.80
N ASN A 58 0.09 -5.09 -5.34
CA ASN A 58 0.16 -4.21 -6.50
C ASN A 58 0.44 -2.78 -6.02
N PRO A 59 1.59 -2.19 -6.40
CA PRO A 59 1.95 -0.84 -5.96
C PRO A 59 0.92 0.24 -6.32
N ASP A 60 0.17 0.07 -7.40
CA ASP A 60 -0.86 1.03 -7.80
C ASP A 60 -2.12 0.93 -6.93
N ASN A 61 -2.38 -0.26 -6.36
CA ASN A 61 -3.53 -0.49 -5.49
C ASN A 61 -3.32 0.06 -4.07
N VAL A 62 -2.12 0.47 -3.72
CA VAL A 62 -1.76 0.79 -2.34
C VAL A 62 -1.05 2.13 -2.28
N CYS A 63 -1.47 2.98 -1.35
CA CYS A 63 -0.83 4.27 -1.14
C CYS A 63 -0.75 4.60 0.34
N THR A 64 0.14 5.53 0.69
CA THR A 64 0.31 5.97 2.07
C THR A 64 -0.77 6.97 2.44
N LEU A 65 -1.46 6.70 3.55
CA LEU A 65 -2.40 7.62 4.17
C LEU A 65 -2.08 7.74 5.67
N CYS A 66 -2.25 8.92 6.23
CA CYS A 66 -2.19 9.08 7.68
C CYS A 66 -3.40 8.39 8.31
N TYR A 67 -3.33 8.18 9.62
CA TYR A 67 -4.40 7.47 10.33
C TYR A 67 -5.76 8.13 10.11
N GLY A 68 -5.84 9.45 10.18
CA GLY A 68 -7.10 10.18 9.99
C GLY A 68 -7.68 10.03 8.59
N CYS A 69 -6.85 10.15 7.55
CA CYS A 69 -7.31 9.99 6.17
C CYS A 69 -7.69 8.55 5.87
N HIS A 70 -6.94 7.59 6.41
CA HIS A 70 -7.25 6.17 6.26
C HIS A 70 -8.61 5.84 6.90
N SER A 71 -8.85 6.32 8.12
CA SER A 71 -10.13 6.14 8.83
C SER A 71 -11.28 6.80 8.08
N TYR A 72 -11.05 8.00 7.57
CA TYR A 72 -12.06 8.74 6.81
C TYR A 72 -12.50 7.93 5.58
N PHE A 73 -11.56 7.44 4.79
CA PHE A 73 -11.87 6.67 3.59
C PHE A 73 -12.48 5.30 3.90
N THR A 74 -12.12 4.70 5.03
CA THR A 74 -12.77 3.45 5.49
C THR A 74 -14.26 3.69 5.75
N ALA A 75 -14.60 4.83 6.33
CA ALA A 75 -15.98 5.21 6.60
C ALA A 75 -16.71 5.77 5.36
N HIS A 76 -15.97 6.18 4.33
CA HIS A 76 -16.52 6.84 3.14
C HIS A 76 -16.00 6.18 1.85
N PRO A 77 -16.36 4.92 1.58
CA PRO A 77 -15.78 4.18 0.45
C PRO A 77 -16.08 4.79 -0.93
N ALA A 78 -17.20 5.44 -1.10
CA ALA A 78 -17.52 6.11 -2.37
C ALA A 78 -16.57 7.29 -2.63
N GLU A 79 -16.28 8.07 -1.59
CA GLU A 79 -15.32 9.18 -1.68
C GLU A 79 -13.90 8.66 -1.93
N HIS A 80 -13.56 7.53 -1.32
CA HIS A 80 -12.27 6.88 -1.56
C HIS A 80 -12.11 6.51 -3.04
N THR A 81 -13.15 5.92 -3.63
CA THR A 81 -13.14 5.56 -5.05
C THR A 81 -12.95 6.80 -5.95
N LEU A 82 -13.71 7.85 -5.68
CA LEU A 82 -13.58 9.11 -6.46
C LEU A 82 -12.19 9.70 -6.34
N TRP A 83 -11.61 9.70 -5.14
CA TRP A 83 -10.25 10.19 -4.92
C TRP A 83 -9.21 9.36 -5.68
N GLN A 84 -9.39 8.03 -5.72
CA GLN A 84 -8.49 7.16 -6.48
C GLN A 84 -8.60 7.42 -7.99
N VAL A 85 -9.80 7.69 -8.49
CA VAL A 85 -9.99 8.04 -9.91
C VAL A 85 -9.25 9.35 -10.23
N GLU A 86 -9.32 10.34 -9.36
CA GLU A 86 -8.57 11.60 -9.53
C GLU A 86 -7.07 11.36 -9.52
N ARG A 87 -6.59 10.51 -8.61
CA ARG A 87 -5.15 10.22 -8.44
C ARG A 87 -4.59 9.36 -9.56
N LEU A 88 -5.28 8.32 -9.95
CA LEU A 88 -4.78 7.28 -10.86
C LEU A 88 -5.35 7.38 -12.28
N GLY A 89 -6.52 8.00 -12.43
CA GLY A 89 -7.29 7.97 -13.66
C GLY A 89 -8.24 6.78 -13.70
N GLN A 90 -9.33 6.94 -14.43
CA GLN A 90 -10.38 5.91 -14.51
C GLN A 90 -9.87 4.58 -15.07
N LYS A 91 -9.05 4.64 -16.10
CA LYS A 91 -8.50 3.43 -16.73
C LYS A 91 -7.71 2.58 -15.73
N LYS A 92 -6.84 3.21 -14.94
CA LYS A 92 -6.04 2.50 -13.93
C LYS A 92 -6.93 1.91 -12.84
N VAL A 93 -7.92 2.67 -12.38
CA VAL A 93 -8.87 2.18 -11.38
C VAL A 93 -9.64 0.97 -11.90
N ASP A 94 -10.11 1.02 -13.14
CA ASP A 94 -10.81 -0.10 -13.77
C ASP A 94 -9.92 -1.35 -13.86
N GLU A 95 -8.65 -1.17 -14.21
CA GLU A 95 -7.67 -2.27 -14.25
C GLU A 95 -7.47 -2.91 -12.88
N ILE A 96 -7.33 -2.08 -11.83
CA ILE A 96 -7.16 -2.58 -10.46
C ILE A 96 -8.38 -3.38 -10.03
N VAL A 97 -9.59 -2.87 -10.27
CA VAL A 97 -10.83 -3.55 -9.92
C VAL A 97 -10.94 -4.87 -10.68
N PHE A 98 -10.64 -4.87 -11.98
CA PHE A 98 -10.65 -6.08 -12.80
C PHE A 98 -9.72 -7.13 -12.20
N TRP A 99 -8.45 -6.78 -11.94
CA TRP A 99 -7.47 -7.73 -11.41
C TRP A 99 -7.80 -8.17 -9.98
N SER A 100 -8.45 -7.31 -9.17
CA SER A 100 -8.87 -7.67 -7.82
C SER A 100 -9.90 -8.81 -7.81
N ASN A 101 -10.66 -8.95 -8.90
CA ASN A 101 -11.68 -9.99 -9.04
C ASN A 101 -11.15 -11.26 -9.72
N GLN A 102 -9.86 -11.28 -10.10
CA GLN A 102 -9.18 -12.46 -10.63
C GLN A 102 -8.37 -13.12 -9.52
N TYR A 103 -8.65 -14.39 -9.24
CA TYR A 103 -7.93 -15.09 -8.20
C TYR A 103 -6.51 -15.43 -8.65
N LYS A 104 -5.53 -15.15 -7.78
CA LYS A 104 -4.14 -15.58 -7.97
C LYS A 104 -3.54 -15.89 -6.60
N LYS A 105 -3.11 -17.11 -6.40
CA LYS A 105 -2.42 -17.49 -5.18
C LYS A 105 -1.00 -16.92 -5.17
N ARG A 106 -0.59 -16.35 -4.05
CA ARG A 106 0.75 -15.79 -3.86
C ARG A 106 1.57 -16.68 -2.94
N ASP A 107 2.85 -16.85 -3.25
CA ASP A 107 3.81 -17.52 -2.39
C ASP A 107 4.38 -16.48 -1.41
N ASP A 108 4.08 -16.63 -0.12
CA ASP A 108 4.48 -15.70 0.93
C ASP A 108 6.01 -15.53 1.03
N LYS A 109 6.74 -16.64 0.91
CA LYS A 109 8.21 -16.59 1.00
C LYS A 109 8.80 -15.81 -0.16
N LEU A 110 8.30 -16.07 -1.36
CA LEU A 110 8.75 -15.38 -2.56
C LEU A 110 8.42 -13.89 -2.50
N GLU A 111 7.19 -13.55 -2.12
CA GLU A 111 6.79 -12.14 -1.96
C GLU A 111 7.64 -11.43 -0.91
N ALA A 112 7.91 -12.08 0.23
CA ALA A 112 8.76 -11.49 1.27
C ALA A 112 10.18 -11.24 0.75
N MET A 113 10.75 -12.16 -0.01
CA MET A 113 12.08 -11.99 -0.61
C MET A 113 12.11 -10.81 -1.59
N LEU A 114 11.12 -10.74 -2.47
CA LEU A 114 11.02 -9.68 -3.48
C LEU A 114 10.90 -8.30 -2.80
N TRP A 115 10.00 -8.17 -1.83
CA TRP A 115 9.78 -6.87 -1.18
C TRP A 115 10.94 -6.49 -0.27
N LYS A 116 11.65 -7.45 0.31
CA LYS A 116 12.87 -7.15 1.06
C LYS A 116 13.95 -6.58 0.14
N GLN A 117 14.11 -7.15 -1.06
CA GLN A 117 15.06 -6.64 -2.06
C GLN A 117 14.67 -5.23 -2.51
N GLU A 118 13.40 -5.01 -2.83
CA GLU A 118 12.91 -3.71 -3.27
C GLU A 118 13.03 -2.66 -2.15
N LEU A 119 12.76 -3.06 -0.91
CA LEU A 119 12.91 -2.18 0.25
C LEU A 119 14.36 -1.75 0.43
N THR A 120 15.29 -2.68 0.33
CA THR A 120 16.73 -2.38 0.43
C THR A 120 17.17 -1.41 -0.65
N LYS A 121 16.76 -1.64 -1.89
CA LYS A 121 17.06 -0.73 -3.01
C LYS A 121 16.55 0.68 -2.75
N LEU A 122 15.33 0.79 -2.24
CA LEU A 122 14.70 2.08 -1.98
C LEU A 122 15.38 2.82 -0.82
N GLN A 123 15.76 2.08 0.24
CA GLN A 123 16.52 2.65 1.36
C GLN A 123 17.90 3.16 0.92
N ASP A 124 18.57 2.43 0.05
CA ASP A 124 19.89 2.83 -0.47
C ASP A 124 19.79 4.12 -1.30
N LYS A 125 18.74 4.27 -2.08
CA LYS A 125 18.46 5.51 -2.82
C LYS A 125 18.28 6.72 -1.89
N ARG A 126 17.64 6.52 -0.73
CA ARG A 126 17.41 7.60 0.23
C ARG A 126 18.68 8.08 0.91
N LYS A 127 19.68 7.22 1.02
CA LYS A 127 20.97 7.54 1.69
C LYS A 127 21.87 8.43 0.84
N VAL A 128 21.58 8.58 -0.43
CA VAL A 128 22.37 9.40 -1.37
C VAL A 128 21.97 10.87 -1.30
#